data_9c76621c1664ab50155691db1615ffa0
#
_entry.id   9c76621c1664ab50155691db1615ffa0
#
_cell.length_a   1.000
_cell.length_b   1.000
_cell.length_c   1.000
_cell.angle_alpha   90.00
_cell.angle_beta   90.00
_cell.angle_gamma   90.00
#
_symmetry.space_group_name_H-M   'P 1'
#
loop_
_entity.id
_entity.type
_entity.pdbx_description
1 polymer ?
#
loop_
_entity_poly.entity_id
_entity_poly.type
_entity_poly.pdbx_seq_one_letter_code
_entity_poly.pdbx_strand_id
1 'polypeptide(L)'
;KPIIPKKRRGYAVAMKFFAKKEGRLSKLTGIKKLQELKSFKRLYTNKKIGDMCRFAKHGGGSVFNIIMCNPDRSKLLADIRRLEQMVVIEVE
;
A
#
# COMPACT_ATOMS: atom_id res chain seq x y z
N LYS A 1 -9.66 6.84 8.26
CA LYS A 1 -9.42 5.40 8.19
C LYS A 1 -10.22 4.79 7.05
N PRO A 2 -9.66 3.79 6.37
CA PRO A 2 -10.40 3.14 5.30
C PRO A 2 -11.60 2.36 5.85
N ILE A 3 -12.68 2.38 5.10
CA ILE A 3 -13.83 1.54 5.39
C ILE A 3 -13.53 0.16 4.85
N ILE A 4 -13.66 -0.86 5.70
CA ILE A 4 -13.38 -2.23 5.32
C ILE A 4 -14.71 -2.96 5.11
N PRO A 5 -15.14 -3.16 3.87
CA PRO A 5 -16.39 -3.88 3.62
C PRO A 5 -16.23 -5.37 3.88
N LYS A 6 -17.26 -5.96 4.43
CA LYS A 6 -17.32 -7.40 4.60
C LYS A 6 -17.70 -8.03 3.27
N LYS A 7 -16.91 -8.99 2.83
CA LYS A 7 -17.22 -9.78 1.65
C LYS A 7 -17.64 -11.19 2.04
N ARG A 8 -18.09 -11.95 1.06
CA ARG A 8 -18.65 -13.30 1.27
C ARG A 8 -17.77 -14.19 2.15
N ARG A 9 -16.45 -14.10 2.04
CA ARG A 9 -15.50 -14.94 2.78
C ARG A 9 -14.61 -14.16 3.75
N GLY A 10 -15.06 -13.00 4.20
CA GLY A 10 -14.29 -12.19 5.12
C GLY A 10 -14.24 -10.73 4.73
N TYR A 11 -13.16 -10.08 5.13
CA TYR A 11 -12.98 -8.64 4.93
C TYR A 11 -11.89 -8.40 3.90
N ALA A 12 -12.06 -7.36 3.10
CA ALA A 12 -11.08 -6.98 2.10
C ALA A 12 -10.92 -5.45 2.09
N VAL A 13 -9.71 -5.01 1.78
CA VAL A 13 -9.41 -3.58 1.66
C VAL A 13 -8.43 -3.39 0.52
N ALA A 14 -8.63 -2.33 -0.25
CA ALA A 14 -7.69 -1.88 -1.26
C ALA A 14 -7.07 -0.58 -0.76
N MET A 15 -5.74 -0.52 -0.73
CA MET A 15 -5.00 0.64 -0.24
C MET A 15 -4.10 1.16 -1.34
N LYS A 16 -4.01 2.50 -1.43
CA LYS A 16 -3.13 3.17 -2.35
C LYS A 16 -2.05 3.91 -1.57
N PHE A 17 -0.82 3.76 -1.99
CA PHE A 17 0.31 4.42 -1.34
C PHE A 17 0.89 5.49 -2.27
N PHE A 18 1.03 6.70 -1.74
CA PHE A 18 1.49 7.86 -2.49
C PHE A 18 2.81 8.36 -1.92
N ALA A 19 3.59 9.02 -2.75
CA ALA A 19 4.79 9.71 -2.27
C ALA A 19 4.37 10.89 -1.39
N LYS A 20 5.16 11.17 -0.36
CA LYS A 20 4.86 12.26 0.57
C LYS A 20 5.19 13.64 -0.02
N LYS A 21 6.00 13.69 -1.05
CA LYS A 21 6.38 14.92 -1.74
C LYS A 21 6.66 14.63 -3.19
N GLU A 22 6.68 15.67 -4.00
CA GLU A 22 7.00 15.51 -5.42
C GLU A 22 8.49 15.30 -5.61
N GLY A 23 8.84 14.47 -6.57
CA GLY A 23 10.22 14.20 -6.90
C GLY A 23 10.36 12.86 -7.57
N ARG A 24 11.60 12.49 -7.83
CA ARG A 24 11.92 11.20 -8.43
C ARG A 24 12.02 10.15 -7.34
N LEU A 25 11.35 9.03 -7.54
CA LEU A 25 11.36 7.93 -6.57
C LEU A 25 12.78 7.40 -6.42
N SER A 26 13.34 7.55 -5.21
CA SER A 26 14.71 7.12 -4.94
C SER A 26 14.77 5.87 -4.08
N LYS A 27 13.76 5.61 -3.27
CA LYS A 27 13.74 4.46 -2.38
C LYS A 27 12.33 3.93 -2.18
N LEU A 28 12.19 2.63 -2.29
CA LEU A 28 10.95 1.94 -2.03
C LEU A 28 11.29 0.62 -1.35
N THR A 29 11.05 0.53 -0.04
CA THR A 29 11.40 -0.64 0.75
C THR A 29 10.19 -1.22 1.46
N GLY A 30 10.33 -2.46 1.93
CA GLY A 30 9.26 -3.14 2.65
C GLY A 30 8.36 -3.97 1.74
N ILE A 31 8.52 -3.88 0.43
CA ILE A 31 7.63 -4.55 -0.54
C ILE A 31 7.70 -6.08 -0.37
N LYS A 32 8.89 -6.64 -0.22
CA LYS A 32 9.04 -8.08 -0.02
C LYS A 32 8.42 -8.53 1.29
N LYS A 33 8.64 -7.76 2.37
CA LYS A 33 8.10 -8.08 3.68
C LYS A 33 6.59 -8.03 3.72
N LEU A 34 5.99 -7.04 3.06
CA LEU A 34 4.53 -6.93 3.05
C LEU A 34 3.86 -8.12 2.36
N GLN A 35 4.54 -8.73 1.40
CA GLN A 35 4.02 -9.90 0.70
C GLN A 35 4.01 -11.15 1.59
N GLU A 36 4.71 -11.11 2.71
CA GLU A 36 4.71 -12.20 3.68
C GLU A 36 3.56 -12.12 4.69
N LEU A 37 2.84 -10.99 4.70
CA LEU A 37 1.69 -10.84 5.59
C LEU A 37 0.57 -11.80 5.19
N LYS A 38 -0.07 -12.41 6.17
CA LYS A 38 -1.15 -13.38 5.92
C LYS A 38 -2.33 -12.76 5.19
N SER A 39 -2.58 -11.48 5.42
CA SER A 39 -3.69 -10.77 4.77
C SER A 39 -3.36 -10.30 3.35
N PHE A 40 -2.12 -10.44 2.91
CA PHE A 40 -1.71 -10.02 1.57
C PHE A 40 -2.44 -10.82 0.50
N LYS A 41 -2.99 -10.12 -0.50
CA LYS A 41 -3.68 -10.74 -1.62
C LYS A 41 -2.99 -10.43 -2.94
N ARG A 42 -2.86 -9.15 -3.27
CA ARG A 42 -2.26 -8.71 -4.53
C ARG A 42 -1.54 -7.39 -4.37
N LEU A 43 -0.54 -7.16 -5.21
CA LEU A 43 0.23 -5.93 -5.27
C LEU A 43 0.29 -5.45 -6.72
N TYR A 44 0.00 -4.16 -6.91
CA TYR A 44 0.11 -3.51 -8.21
C TYR A 44 1.08 -2.35 -8.07
N THR A 45 2.22 -2.41 -8.74
CA THR A 45 3.20 -1.33 -8.73
C THR A 45 2.97 -0.41 -9.92
N ASN A 46 2.83 0.89 -9.63
CA ASN A 46 2.61 1.91 -10.66
C ASN A 46 3.87 2.72 -10.94
N LYS A 47 4.79 2.76 -9.98
CA LYS A 47 6.04 3.52 -10.10
C LYS A 47 7.22 2.63 -9.76
N LYS A 48 8.34 2.90 -10.42
CA LYS A 48 9.61 2.22 -10.17
C LYS A 48 10.64 3.23 -9.68
N ILE A 49 11.75 2.75 -9.15
CA ILE A 49 12.86 3.62 -8.78
C ILE A 49 13.28 4.43 -10.01
N GLY A 50 13.35 5.74 -9.86
CA GLY A 50 13.67 6.66 -10.93
C GLY A 50 12.44 7.31 -11.58
N ASP A 51 11.23 6.81 -11.32
CA ASP A 51 10.02 7.41 -11.85
C ASP A 51 9.64 8.66 -11.08
N MET A 52 9.00 9.60 -11.80
CA MET A 52 8.56 10.85 -11.18
C MET A 52 7.28 10.61 -10.36
N CYS A 53 7.30 11.07 -9.11
CA CYS A 53 6.15 11.02 -8.22
C CYS A 53 5.57 12.40 -8.04
N ARG A 54 4.24 12.51 -8.06
CA ARG A 54 3.53 13.77 -7.85
C ARG A 54 2.48 13.59 -6.77
N PHE A 55 2.06 14.71 -6.16
CA PHE A 55 0.97 14.67 -5.20
C PHE A 55 -0.32 14.23 -5.89
N ALA A 56 -1.13 13.44 -5.17
CA ALA A 56 -2.40 12.97 -5.69
C ALA A 56 -3.34 14.10 -6.08
N LYS A 57 -3.37 15.17 -5.30
CA LYS A 57 -4.22 16.34 -5.57
C LYS A 57 -3.83 17.11 -6.85
N HIS A 58 -2.64 16.83 -7.38
CA HIS A 58 -2.17 17.44 -8.64
C HIS A 58 -2.26 16.43 -9.79
N GLY A 59 -3.11 15.43 -9.66
CA GLY A 59 -3.29 14.42 -10.69
C GLY A 59 -2.25 13.33 -10.67
N GLY A 60 -1.42 13.28 -9.64
CA GLY A 60 -0.42 12.23 -9.48
C GLY A 60 -1.05 10.89 -9.11
N GLY A 61 -0.51 9.81 -9.67
CA GLY A 61 -0.96 8.47 -9.35
C GLY A 61 -0.27 7.90 -8.12
N SER A 62 -0.79 6.79 -7.61
CA SER A 62 -0.18 6.10 -6.49
C SER A 62 1.13 5.45 -6.90
N VAL A 63 2.05 5.31 -5.94
CA VAL A 63 3.30 4.59 -6.14
C VAL A 63 3.00 3.11 -6.31
N PHE A 64 2.18 2.57 -5.43
CA PHE A 64 1.67 1.21 -5.58
C PHE A 64 0.32 1.06 -4.89
N ASN A 65 -0.41 0.03 -5.28
CA ASN A 65 -1.68 -0.33 -4.68
C ASN A 65 -1.56 -1.75 -4.15
N ILE A 66 -2.22 -2.01 -3.02
CA ILE A 66 -2.21 -3.34 -2.42
C ILE A 66 -3.63 -3.75 -2.05
N ILE A 67 -3.94 -5.02 -2.27
CA ILE A 67 -5.21 -5.59 -1.84
C ILE A 67 -4.92 -6.59 -0.74
N MET A 68 -5.61 -6.43 0.39
CA MET A 68 -5.48 -7.29 1.55
C MET A 68 -6.82 -7.88 1.91
N CYS A 69 -6.82 -9.15 2.32
CA CYS A 69 -8.02 -9.88 2.71
C CYS A 69 -7.74 -10.73 3.93
N ASN A 70 -8.71 -10.83 4.83
CA ASN A 70 -8.60 -11.73 5.96
C ASN A 70 -10.02 -12.04 6.47
N PRO A 71 -10.32 -13.30 6.81
CA PRO A 71 -11.62 -13.63 7.42
C PRO A 71 -11.80 -12.99 8.80
N ASP A 72 -10.72 -12.60 9.47
CA ASP A 72 -10.75 -11.96 10.78
C ASP A 72 -10.40 -10.47 10.62
N ARG A 73 -11.36 -9.60 10.95
CA ARG A 73 -11.19 -8.15 10.83
C ARG A 73 -10.03 -7.63 11.69
N SER A 74 -9.90 -8.17 12.90
CA SER A 74 -8.83 -7.73 13.82
C SER A 74 -7.46 -8.05 13.25
N LYS A 75 -7.30 -9.22 12.66
CA LYS A 75 -6.04 -9.61 12.01
C LYS A 75 -5.75 -8.75 10.79
N LEU A 76 -6.78 -8.43 10.01
CA LEU A 76 -6.62 -7.55 8.86
C LEU A 76 -6.13 -6.16 9.28
N LEU A 77 -6.73 -5.59 10.31
CA LEU A 77 -6.33 -4.28 10.82
C LEU A 77 -4.91 -4.30 11.37
N ALA A 78 -4.52 -5.37 12.06
CA ALA A 78 -3.16 -5.51 12.57
C ALA A 78 -2.15 -5.57 11.42
N ASP A 79 -2.47 -6.31 10.37
CA ASP A 79 -1.59 -6.41 9.20
C ASP A 79 -1.50 -5.09 8.45
N ILE A 80 -2.60 -4.33 8.37
CA ILE A 80 -2.58 -2.98 7.78
C ILE A 80 -1.63 -2.06 8.54
N ARG A 81 -1.66 -2.11 9.88
CA ARG A 81 -0.75 -1.32 10.70
C ARG A 81 0.71 -1.70 10.46
N ARG A 82 0.98 -3.00 10.37
CA ARG A 82 2.33 -3.49 10.06
C ARG A 82 2.79 -3.01 8.69
N LEU A 83 1.91 -3.09 7.71
CA LEU A 83 2.17 -2.62 6.35
C LEU A 83 2.58 -1.15 6.36
N GLU A 84 1.82 -0.30 7.04
CA GLU A 84 2.10 1.13 7.10
C GLU A 84 3.45 1.44 7.76
N GLN A 85 3.88 0.60 8.70
CA GLN A 85 5.15 0.80 9.39
C GLN A 85 6.35 0.27 8.60
N MET A 86 6.17 -0.77 7.79
CA MET A 86 7.28 -1.40 7.09
C MET A 86 7.59 -0.79 5.73
N VAL A 87 6.62 -0.12 5.13
CA VAL A 87 6.82 0.49 3.80
C VAL A 87 7.49 1.84 3.94
N VAL A 88 8.56 2.05 3.20
CA VAL A 88 9.28 3.32 3.13
C VAL A 88 9.32 3.79 1.69
N ILE A 89 8.79 4.98 1.44
CA ILE A 89 8.79 5.62 0.12
C ILE A 89 9.57 6.92 0.26
N GLU A 90 10.68 7.03 -0.47
CA GLU A 90 11.50 8.25 -0.47
C GLU A 90 11.63 8.77 -1.89
N VAL A 91 11.62 10.09 -2.03
CA VAL A 91 11.81 10.78 -3.30
C VAL A 91 12.90 11.82 -3.16
N GLU A 92 13.57 12.12 -4.28
CA GLU A 92 14.60 13.15 -4.35
C GLU A 92 14.08 14.43 -4.96
#